data_7a67dbac873d0f47fea41cfbacaaa9c4
#
_entry.id   7a67dbac873d0f47fea41cfbacaaa9c4
#
_cell.length_a   1.000
_cell.length_b   1.000
_cell.length_c   1.000
_cell.angle_alpha   90.00
_cell.angle_beta   90.00
_cell.angle_gamma   90.00
#
_symmetry.space_group_name_H-M   'P 1'
#
loop_
_entity.id
_entity.type
_entity.pdbx_description
1 polymer ?
#
loop_
_entity_poly.entity_id
_entity_poly.type
_entity_poly.pdbx_seq_one_letter_code
_entity_poly.pdbx_strand_id
1 'polypeptide(L)'
;MKVLFVCSLGMSSAVAVKALEKEAKSKGVEIEVKAVSTQQFEEEVKNGYDVAMVAPQIRHRFDTLNAQASEAGVPCAMITPQGYSPLGGPKLLKQIQELIQNK
;
A
#
# COMPACT_ATOMS: atom_id res chain seq x y z
N MET A 1 -1.51 11.94 4.16
CA MET A 1 -1.89 10.51 4.13
C MET A 1 -0.64 9.66 4.02
N LYS A 2 -0.49 8.70 4.90
CA LYS A 2 0.69 7.82 4.91
C LYS A 2 0.28 6.42 4.44
N VAL A 3 0.95 5.93 3.41
CA VAL A 3 0.66 4.62 2.80
C VAL A 3 1.88 3.74 2.97
N LEU A 4 1.67 2.52 3.45
CA LEU A 4 2.73 1.53 3.59
C LEU A 4 2.55 0.45 2.52
N PHE A 5 3.57 0.27 1.67
CA PHE A 5 3.58 -0.81 0.70
C PHE A 5 4.45 -1.95 1.23
N VAL A 6 4.01 -3.17 1.04
CA VAL A 6 4.78 -4.34 1.42
C VAL A 6 4.93 -5.29 0.25
N CYS A 7 6.16 -5.72 0.00
CA CYS A 7 6.46 -6.74 -1.01
C CYS A 7 7.66 -7.56 -0.55
N SER A 8 7.92 -8.68 -1.22
CA SER A 8 8.95 -9.61 -0.78
C SER A 8 10.36 -9.03 -0.86
N LEU A 9 10.64 -8.18 -1.83
CA LEU A 9 11.98 -7.64 -2.06
C LEU A 9 12.06 -6.11 -1.99
N GLY A 10 10.93 -5.43 -1.80
CA GLY A 10 10.89 -3.97 -1.73
C GLY A 10 11.14 -3.24 -3.04
N MET A 11 11.75 -3.89 -4.02
CA MET A 11 12.14 -3.24 -5.28
C MET A 11 11.05 -3.25 -6.33
N SER A 12 10.28 -4.33 -6.40
CA SER A 12 9.24 -4.48 -7.43
C SER A 12 8.08 -3.51 -7.22
N SER A 13 7.90 -2.98 -6.02
CA SER A 13 6.86 -2.01 -5.73
C SER A 13 7.21 -0.59 -6.15
N ALA A 14 8.48 -0.32 -6.50
CA ALA A 14 8.94 1.03 -6.82
C ALA A 14 8.14 1.66 -7.98
N VAL A 15 7.80 0.87 -8.99
CA VAL A 15 7.01 1.35 -10.14
C VAL A 15 5.62 1.77 -9.69
N ALA A 16 4.96 0.94 -8.88
CA ALA A 16 3.63 1.25 -8.36
C ALA A 16 3.66 2.47 -7.43
N VAL A 17 4.69 2.58 -6.60
CA VAL A 17 4.85 3.73 -5.71
C VAL A 17 4.97 5.02 -6.52
N LYS A 18 5.81 5.03 -7.55
CA LYS A 18 5.99 6.22 -8.38
C LYS A 18 4.70 6.59 -9.12
N ALA A 19 3.99 5.59 -9.65
CA ALA A 19 2.72 5.83 -10.33
C ALA A 19 1.69 6.43 -9.39
N LEU A 20 1.62 5.93 -8.16
CA LEU A 20 0.71 6.44 -7.15
C LEU A 20 1.06 7.87 -6.74
N GLU A 21 2.33 8.14 -6.51
CA GLU A 21 2.78 9.49 -6.14
C GLU A 21 2.47 10.50 -7.23
N LYS A 22 2.70 10.13 -8.49
CA LYS A 22 2.42 10.99 -9.63
C LYS A 22 0.92 11.29 -9.74
N GLU A 23 0.08 10.29 -9.57
CA GLU A 23 -1.37 10.47 -9.64
C GLU A 23 -1.87 11.34 -8.48
N ALA A 24 -1.37 11.11 -7.27
CA ALA A 24 -1.76 11.89 -6.10
C ALA A 24 -1.38 13.36 -6.30
N LYS A 25 -0.19 13.62 -6.82
CA LYS A 25 0.27 14.97 -7.09
C LYS A 25 -0.61 15.66 -8.13
N SER A 26 -1.00 14.92 -9.18
CA SER A 26 -1.87 15.44 -10.24
C SER A 26 -3.24 15.84 -9.69
N LYS A 27 -3.74 15.14 -8.68
CA LYS A 27 -5.04 15.41 -8.07
C LYS A 27 -4.98 16.29 -6.83
N GLY A 28 -3.80 16.79 -6.49
CA GLY A 28 -3.63 17.65 -5.32
C GLY A 28 -3.77 16.93 -3.99
N VAL A 29 -3.53 15.63 -3.97
CA VAL A 29 -3.60 14.81 -2.76
C VAL A 29 -2.19 14.66 -2.18
N GLU A 30 -2.03 15.03 -0.92
CA GLU A 30 -0.75 14.81 -0.24
C GLU A 30 -0.66 13.35 0.21
N ILE A 31 0.43 12.68 -0.17
CA ILE A 31 0.63 11.28 0.14
C ILE A 31 2.11 11.02 0.42
N GLU A 32 2.37 10.25 1.48
CA GLU A 32 3.70 9.73 1.77
C GLU A 32 3.64 8.22 1.61
N VAL A 33 4.54 7.65 0.81
CA VAL A 33 4.57 6.22 0.54
C VAL A 33 5.91 5.65 0.98
N LYS A 34 5.85 4.56 1.75
CA LYS A 34 7.06 3.82 2.12
C LYS A 34 6.87 2.37 1.74
N ALA A 35 7.89 1.77 1.15
CA ALA A 35 7.89 0.36 0.77
C ALA A 35 8.81 -0.42 1.71
N VAL A 36 8.32 -1.54 2.23
CA VAL A 36 9.09 -2.41 3.14
C VAL A 36 8.93 -3.86 2.72
N SER A 37 9.82 -4.71 3.24
CA SER A 37 9.71 -6.14 3.05
C SER A 37 8.73 -6.74 4.04
N THR A 38 8.34 -8.02 3.80
CA THR A 38 7.46 -8.72 4.73
C THR A 38 8.05 -8.85 6.13
N GLN A 39 9.38 -8.90 6.23
CA GLN A 39 10.06 -9.01 7.51
C GLN A 39 9.99 -7.73 8.33
N GLN A 40 9.91 -6.58 7.68
CA GLN A 40 9.87 -5.28 8.34
C GLN A 40 8.45 -4.78 8.59
N PHE A 41 7.47 -5.41 7.96
CA PHE A 41 6.09 -4.91 7.96
C PHE A 41 5.50 -4.81 9.36
N GLU A 42 5.67 -5.84 10.17
CA GLU A 42 5.03 -5.90 11.49
C GLU A 42 5.41 -4.72 12.37
N GLU A 43 6.68 -4.34 12.36
CA GLU A 43 7.14 -3.20 13.15
C GLU A 43 6.79 -1.87 12.48
N GLU A 44 6.95 -1.79 11.17
CA GLU A 44 6.74 -0.54 10.46
C GLU A 44 5.28 -0.11 10.47
N VAL A 45 4.35 -1.06 10.35
CA VAL A 45 2.92 -0.74 10.31
C VAL A 45 2.43 -0.06 11.59
N LYS A 46 3.15 -0.21 12.68
CA LYS A 46 2.80 0.42 13.96
C LYS A 46 3.16 1.91 14.02
N ASN A 47 3.82 2.44 13.01
CA ASN A 47 4.34 3.80 13.01
C ASN A 47 3.34 4.84 12.47
N GLY A 48 2.04 4.57 12.55
CA GLY A 48 1.03 5.59 12.25
C GLY A 48 0.67 5.72 10.77
N TYR A 49 0.50 4.61 10.08
CA TYR A 49 0.08 4.62 8.69
C TYR A 49 -1.45 4.66 8.58
N ASP A 50 -1.94 5.27 7.49
CA ASP A 50 -3.37 5.35 7.22
C ASP A 50 -3.88 4.09 6.50
N VAL A 51 -3.03 3.45 5.71
CA VAL A 51 -3.40 2.26 4.96
C VAL A 51 -2.14 1.45 4.64
N ALA A 52 -2.31 0.13 4.53
CA ALA A 52 -1.25 -0.79 4.10
C ALA A 52 -1.69 -1.52 2.83
N MET A 53 -0.80 -1.57 1.84
CA MET A 53 -1.08 -2.20 0.56
C MET A 53 -0.11 -3.35 0.33
N VAL A 54 -0.65 -4.51 -0.01
CA VAL A 54 0.13 -5.75 -0.21
C VAL A 54 0.32 -5.99 -1.70
N ALA A 55 1.57 -6.21 -2.12
CA ALA A 55 1.88 -6.48 -3.53
C ALA A 55 1.28 -7.81 -3.98
N PRO A 56 0.80 -7.91 -5.24
CA PRO A 56 0.19 -9.15 -5.73
C PRO A 56 1.13 -10.37 -5.67
N GLN A 57 2.44 -10.14 -5.77
CA GLN A 57 3.41 -11.23 -5.74
C GLN A 57 3.46 -11.97 -4.41
N ILE A 58 3.02 -11.34 -3.33
CA ILE A 58 3.03 -11.96 -1.99
C ILE A 58 1.62 -12.17 -1.46
N ARG A 59 0.67 -12.37 -2.35
CA ARG A 59 -0.73 -12.58 -1.96
C ARG A 59 -0.91 -13.77 -1.00
N HIS A 60 -0.03 -14.75 -1.07
CA HIS A 60 -0.07 -15.92 -0.19
C HIS A 60 0.23 -15.56 1.28
N ARG A 61 0.78 -14.37 1.53
CA ARG A 61 1.03 -13.88 2.89
C ARG A 61 0.00 -12.85 3.35
N PHE A 62 -1.01 -12.61 2.53
CA PHE A 62 -1.98 -11.55 2.81
C PHE A 62 -2.65 -11.71 4.17
N ASP A 63 -3.08 -12.93 4.52
CA ASP A 63 -3.77 -13.16 5.79
C ASP A 63 -2.90 -12.78 6.99
N THR A 64 -1.62 -13.15 6.96
CA THR A 64 -0.67 -12.79 8.01
C THR A 64 -0.47 -11.28 8.09
N LEU A 65 -0.25 -10.64 6.93
CA LEU A 65 -0.02 -9.20 6.88
C LEU A 65 -1.26 -8.42 7.31
N ASN A 66 -2.43 -8.89 6.88
CA ASN A 66 -3.70 -8.26 7.27
C ASN A 66 -3.92 -8.34 8.78
N ALA A 67 -3.58 -9.47 9.40
CA ALA A 67 -3.69 -9.61 10.85
C ALA A 67 -2.75 -8.64 11.57
N GLN A 68 -1.53 -8.50 11.09
CA GLN A 68 -0.56 -7.56 11.66
C GLN A 68 -1.03 -6.11 11.53
N ALA A 69 -1.59 -5.76 10.37
CA ALA A 69 -2.12 -4.42 10.14
C ALA A 69 -3.33 -4.15 11.04
N SER A 70 -4.22 -5.13 11.19
CA SER A 70 -5.39 -5.01 12.05
C SER A 70 -5.01 -4.76 13.51
N GLU A 71 -3.97 -5.42 13.99
CA GLU A 71 -3.48 -5.18 15.34
C GLU A 71 -2.99 -3.76 15.54
N ALA A 72 -2.46 -3.15 14.48
CA ALA A 72 -2.00 -1.76 14.51
C ALA A 72 -3.13 -0.76 14.20
N GLY A 73 -4.34 -1.25 13.92
CA GLY A 73 -5.46 -0.38 13.57
C GLY A 73 -5.38 0.21 12.17
N VAL A 74 -4.65 -0.45 11.26
CA VAL A 74 -4.42 0.03 9.89
C VAL A 74 -5.20 -0.84 8.91
N PRO A 75 -6.06 -0.25 8.07
CA PRO A 75 -6.73 -1.03 7.03
C PRO A 75 -5.71 -1.56 6.02
N CYS A 76 -5.88 -2.80 5.60
CA CYS A 76 -4.95 -3.48 4.72
C CYS A 76 -5.70 -4.09 3.54
N ALA A 77 -5.16 -3.98 2.36
CA ALA A 77 -5.73 -4.59 1.17
C ALA A 77 -4.63 -5.00 0.19
N MET A 78 -4.98 -5.90 -0.71
CA MET A 78 -4.07 -6.33 -1.76
C MET A 78 -4.21 -5.39 -2.96
N ILE A 79 -3.07 -4.97 -3.52
CA ILE A 79 -3.06 -4.16 -4.74
C ILE A 79 -3.61 -5.02 -5.89
N THR A 80 -4.57 -4.49 -6.64
CA THR A 80 -5.06 -5.21 -7.82
C THR A 80 -3.96 -5.28 -8.88
N PRO A 81 -3.95 -6.32 -9.72
CA PRO A 81 -2.94 -6.40 -10.78
C PRO A 81 -2.93 -5.17 -11.69
N GLN A 82 -4.10 -4.59 -11.97
CA GLN A 82 -4.20 -3.38 -12.76
C GLN A 82 -3.57 -2.17 -12.06
N GLY A 83 -3.69 -2.10 -10.73
CA GLY A 83 -3.11 -1.02 -9.95
C GLY A 83 -1.60 -1.13 -9.77
N TYR A 84 -1.03 -2.30 -10.05
CA TYR A 84 0.39 -2.58 -9.86
C TYR A 84 1.23 -2.34 -11.12
N SER A 85 0.70 -1.61 -12.09
CA SER A 85 1.40 -1.29 -13.33
C SER A 85 1.77 0.19 -13.37
N PRO A 86 2.69 0.60 -14.26
CA PRO A 86 3.04 2.02 -14.39
C PRO A 86 1.85 2.91 -14.75
N LEU A 87 0.80 2.33 -15.34
CA LEU A 87 -0.40 3.06 -15.72
C LEU A 87 -1.53 2.89 -14.72
N GLY A 88 -1.28 2.18 -13.62
CA GLY A 88 -2.29 1.85 -12.62
C GLY A 88 -2.45 2.86 -11.49
N GLY A 89 -1.74 3.99 -11.52
CA GLY A 89 -1.80 4.99 -10.46
C GLY A 89 -3.21 5.43 -10.10
N PRO A 90 -4.06 5.80 -11.08
CA PRO A 90 -5.43 6.21 -10.77
C PRO A 90 -6.25 5.15 -10.07
N LYS A 91 -6.13 3.89 -10.50
CA LYS A 91 -6.86 2.79 -9.87
C LYS A 91 -6.36 2.51 -8.46
N LEU A 92 -5.05 2.58 -8.27
CA LEU A 92 -4.44 2.37 -6.96
C LEU A 92 -4.85 3.46 -5.98
N LEU A 93 -4.81 4.71 -6.41
CA LEU A 93 -5.22 5.83 -5.56
C LEU A 93 -6.70 5.71 -5.17
N LYS A 94 -7.55 5.34 -6.12
CA LYS A 94 -8.97 5.14 -5.85
C LYS A 94 -9.17 4.03 -4.81
N GLN A 95 -8.47 2.92 -4.95
CA GLN A 95 -8.56 1.82 -4.00
C GLN A 95 -8.17 2.27 -2.59
N ILE A 96 -7.09 3.02 -2.48
CA ILE A 96 -6.61 3.53 -1.20
C ILE A 96 -7.64 4.48 -0.57
N GLN A 97 -8.21 5.39 -1.36
CA GLN A 97 -9.20 6.32 -0.85
C GLN A 97 -10.45 5.62 -0.36
N GLU A 98 -10.91 4.58 -1.06
CA GLU A 98 -12.06 3.79 -0.64
C GLU A 98 -11.80 3.08 0.69
N LEU A 99 -10.60 2.55 0.88
CA LEU A 99 -10.22 1.89 2.13
C LEU A 99 -10.25 2.86 3.30
N ILE A 100 -9.75 4.07 3.11
CA ILE A 100 -9.72 5.07 4.16
C ILE A 100 -11.13 5.54 4.50
N GLN A 101 -12.00 5.70 3.51
CA GLN A 101 -13.38 6.11 3.73
C GLN A 101 -14.19 5.06 4.49
N ASN A 102 -13.86 3.80 4.32
CA ASN A 102 -14.58 2.69 4.96
C ASN A 102 -13.95 2.26 6.30
N LYS A 103 -13.02 3.02 6.79
CA LYS A 103 -12.33 2.72 8.03
C LYS A 103 -13.21 2.88 9.26
#